data_24be820f83660bc20de16566f489c34d
#
_entry.id   24be820f83660bc20de16566f489c34d
#
_cell.length_a   1.000
_cell.length_b   1.000
_cell.length_c   1.000
_cell.angle_alpha   90.00
_cell.angle_beta   90.00
_cell.angle_gamma   90.00
#
_symmetry.space_group_name_H-M   'P 1'
#
loop_
_entity.id
_entity.type
_entity.pdbx_description
1 polymer ?
#
loop_
_entity_poly.entity_id
_entity_poly.type
_entity_poly.pdbx_seq_one_letter_code
_entity_poly.pdbx_strand_id
1 'polypeptide(L)'
;MNDLHILLASGLAAYLYVISPGPAFLALFTLAASKGRRPGALFVCGHLVGDVTWGALAVTAIVGANQLGGRLFQVLGFGCGLYLIYLGLRAVMTKRDAPPRAIGAQRPLLTGLAFGLTNPKAYPVALAMFSAIVAPYVDRLSLADAPRLMGAAFLGFLAADATLVFAAGLAPVRRFFLNHGLIVTRVVGVMFIAFGARSIAEAVAGWRRG
;
A
#
# COMPACT_ATOMS: atom_id res chain seq x y z
N MET A 1 10.05 0.81 26.82
CA MET A 1 8.94 0.85 25.85
C MET A 1 8.80 -0.55 25.30
N ASN A 2 7.63 -1.13 25.41
CA ASN A 2 7.43 -2.55 25.16
C ASN A 2 7.50 -2.85 23.64
N ASP A 3 8.08 -4.00 23.27
CA ASP A 3 8.10 -4.56 21.91
C ASP A 3 6.71 -4.54 21.24
N LEU A 4 5.66 -4.58 22.05
CA LEU A 4 4.27 -4.49 21.62
C LEU A 4 3.97 -3.22 20.80
N HIS A 5 4.50 -2.04 21.20
CA HIS A 5 4.26 -0.81 20.44
C HIS A 5 4.85 -0.87 19.02
N ILE A 6 6.01 -1.50 18.87
CA ILE A 6 6.67 -1.66 17.57
C ILE A 6 5.88 -2.63 16.68
N LEU A 7 5.39 -3.72 17.25
CA LEU A 7 4.54 -4.67 16.53
C LEU A 7 3.20 -4.04 16.12
N LEU A 8 2.56 -3.29 17.02
CA LEU A 8 1.35 -2.54 16.70
C LEU A 8 1.59 -1.50 15.60
N ALA A 9 2.74 -0.82 15.64
CA ALA A 9 3.13 0.13 14.59
C ALA A 9 3.27 -0.57 13.23
N SER A 10 3.91 -1.75 13.18
CA SER A 10 4.05 -2.53 11.95
C SER A 10 2.69 -3.01 11.44
N GLY A 11 1.82 -3.53 12.30
CA GLY A 11 0.46 -3.94 11.94
C GLY A 11 -0.38 -2.78 11.43
N LEU A 12 -0.30 -1.60 12.08
CA LEU A 12 -1.00 -0.40 11.66
C LEU A 12 -0.48 0.11 10.31
N ALA A 13 0.83 0.11 10.08
CA ALA A 13 1.41 0.50 8.80
C ALA A 13 0.88 -0.38 7.66
N ALA A 14 0.85 -1.70 7.87
CA ALA A 14 0.34 -2.68 6.94
C ALA A 14 -1.17 -2.47 6.67
N TYR A 15 -1.95 -2.24 7.72
CA TYR A 15 -3.38 -1.95 7.60
C TYR A 15 -3.63 -0.71 6.75
N LEU A 16 -2.95 0.41 7.07
CA LEU A 16 -3.09 1.68 6.35
C LEU A 16 -2.60 1.58 4.89
N TYR A 17 -1.55 0.80 4.64
CA TYR A 17 -1.08 0.51 3.29
C TYR A 17 -2.18 -0.13 2.43
N VAL A 18 -2.83 -1.19 2.92
CA VAL A 18 -3.84 -1.94 2.16
C VAL A 18 -5.13 -1.14 1.99
N ILE A 19 -5.64 -0.49 3.05
CA ILE A 19 -6.87 0.31 2.93
C ILE A 19 -6.66 1.60 2.14
N SER A 20 -5.41 2.01 1.87
CA SER A 20 -5.10 3.16 1.04
C SER A 20 -5.71 2.97 -0.36
N PRO A 21 -6.67 3.82 -0.78
CA PRO A 21 -7.35 3.63 -2.03
C PRO A 21 -6.38 3.64 -3.21
N GLY A 22 -6.68 2.81 -4.21
CA GLY A 22 -5.83 2.68 -5.39
C GLY A 22 -6.45 1.75 -6.43
N PRO A 23 -5.69 1.36 -7.48
CA PRO A 23 -6.23 0.52 -8.54
C PRO A 23 -6.82 -0.81 -8.05
N ALA A 24 -6.16 -1.49 -7.10
CA ALA A 24 -6.67 -2.75 -6.53
C ALA A 24 -7.95 -2.55 -5.73
N PHE A 25 -8.04 -1.44 -4.98
CA PHE A 25 -9.21 -1.05 -4.24
C PHE A 25 -10.42 -0.85 -5.18
N LEU A 26 -10.25 -0.04 -6.24
CA LEU A 26 -11.30 0.18 -7.25
C LEU A 26 -11.70 -1.11 -7.96
N ALA A 27 -10.72 -1.99 -8.24
CA ALA A 27 -10.94 -3.29 -8.82
C ALA A 27 -11.83 -4.19 -7.95
N LEU A 28 -11.54 -4.25 -6.65
CA LEU A 28 -12.33 -4.99 -5.68
C LEU A 28 -13.79 -4.52 -5.66
N PHE A 29 -14.01 -3.20 -5.55
CA PHE A 29 -15.37 -2.64 -5.50
C PHE A 29 -16.15 -2.86 -6.80
N THR A 30 -15.47 -2.72 -7.96
CA THR A 30 -16.09 -3.00 -9.27
C THR A 30 -16.44 -4.49 -9.40
N LEU A 31 -15.54 -5.37 -8.97
CA LEU A 31 -15.77 -6.82 -9.02
C LEU A 31 -16.89 -7.25 -8.07
N ALA A 32 -16.89 -6.72 -6.84
CA ALA A 32 -17.94 -6.99 -5.88
C ALA A 32 -19.31 -6.46 -6.33
N ALA A 33 -19.32 -5.34 -7.07
CA ALA A 33 -20.54 -4.78 -7.64
C ALA A 33 -21.13 -5.64 -8.78
N SER A 34 -20.27 -6.17 -9.65
CA SER A 34 -20.70 -6.91 -10.85
C SER A 34 -20.93 -8.40 -10.60
N LYS A 35 -20.18 -9.02 -9.71
CA LYS A 35 -20.18 -10.49 -9.51
C LYS A 35 -20.41 -10.94 -8.06
N GLY A 36 -20.57 -9.98 -7.16
CA GLY A 36 -20.85 -10.25 -5.75
C GLY A 36 -19.57 -10.37 -4.88
N ARG A 37 -19.80 -10.60 -3.59
CA ARG A 37 -18.78 -10.54 -2.53
C ARG A 37 -17.72 -11.65 -2.64
N ARG A 38 -18.11 -12.86 -3.02
CA ARG A 38 -17.21 -14.02 -3.10
C ARG A 38 -16.08 -13.86 -4.12
N PRO A 39 -16.31 -13.43 -5.37
CA PRO A 39 -15.24 -13.10 -6.30
C PRO A 39 -14.34 -11.96 -5.81
N GLY A 40 -14.89 -10.96 -5.12
CA GLY A 40 -14.10 -9.91 -4.48
C GLY A 40 -13.15 -10.44 -3.42
N ALA A 41 -13.63 -11.33 -2.55
CA ALA A 41 -12.80 -11.97 -1.53
C ALA A 41 -11.68 -12.82 -2.15
N LEU A 42 -11.97 -13.60 -3.19
CA LEU A 42 -10.94 -14.37 -3.91
C LEU A 42 -9.89 -13.47 -4.57
N PHE A 43 -10.30 -12.33 -5.11
CA PHE A 43 -9.38 -11.35 -5.67
C PHE A 43 -8.43 -10.82 -4.59
N VAL A 44 -8.96 -10.44 -3.43
CA VAL A 44 -8.19 -9.93 -2.29
C VAL A 44 -7.23 -10.99 -1.76
N CYS A 45 -7.68 -12.25 -1.61
CA CYS A 45 -6.80 -13.36 -1.22
C CYS A 45 -5.60 -13.55 -2.19
N GLY A 46 -5.82 -13.37 -3.49
CA GLY A 46 -4.72 -13.39 -4.46
C GLY A 46 -3.81 -12.17 -4.34
N HIS A 47 -4.39 -10.99 -4.13
CA HIS A 47 -3.67 -9.72 -3.98
C HIS A 47 -2.76 -9.70 -2.74
N LEU A 48 -3.18 -10.36 -1.66
CA LEU A 48 -2.43 -10.48 -0.41
C LEU A 48 -1.00 -10.99 -0.60
N VAL A 49 -0.76 -11.87 -1.58
CA VAL A 49 0.60 -12.35 -1.90
C VAL A 49 1.49 -11.17 -2.33
N GLY A 50 0.95 -10.25 -3.13
CA GLY A 50 1.65 -9.02 -3.49
C GLY A 50 1.90 -8.11 -2.29
N ASP A 51 0.90 -7.92 -1.43
CA ASP A 51 1.02 -7.09 -0.23
C ASP A 51 2.10 -7.62 0.72
N VAL A 52 2.13 -8.93 0.94
CA VAL A 52 3.18 -9.59 1.73
C VAL A 52 4.55 -9.41 1.09
N THR A 53 4.67 -9.60 -0.23
CA THR A 53 5.93 -9.47 -0.96
C THR A 53 6.48 -8.03 -0.85
N TRP A 54 5.67 -7.05 -1.18
CA TRP A 54 6.08 -5.64 -1.17
C TRP A 54 6.26 -5.09 0.24
N GLY A 55 5.43 -5.54 1.19
CA GLY A 55 5.58 -5.23 2.62
C GLY A 55 6.89 -5.79 3.19
N ALA A 56 7.24 -7.04 2.85
CA ALA A 56 8.49 -7.66 3.28
C ALA A 56 9.71 -6.90 2.73
N LEU A 57 9.68 -6.52 1.46
CA LEU A 57 10.73 -5.70 0.86
C LEU A 57 10.84 -4.33 1.54
N ALA A 58 9.72 -3.67 1.85
CA ALA A 58 9.71 -2.39 2.53
C ALA A 58 10.25 -2.50 3.97
N VAL A 59 9.78 -3.47 4.76
CA VAL A 59 10.27 -3.71 6.12
C VAL A 59 11.76 -4.03 6.11
N THR A 60 12.21 -4.93 5.24
CA THR A 60 13.63 -5.30 5.12
C THR A 60 14.49 -4.10 4.73
N ALA A 61 14.01 -3.27 3.81
CA ALA A 61 14.72 -2.06 3.41
C ALA A 61 14.86 -1.06 4.57
N ILE A 62 13.79 -0.86 5.36
CA ILE A 62 13.79 0.08 6.50
C ILE A 62 14.72 -0.41 7.60
N VAL A 63 14.58 -1.69 8.00
CA VAL A 63 15.36 -2.27 9.11
C VAL A 63 16.82 -2.50 8.69
N GLY A 64 17.05 -2.87 7.42
CA GLY A 64 18.39 -3.06 6.86
C GLY A 64 19.13 -1.76 6.55
N ALA A 65 18.45 -0.62 6.52
CA ALA A 65 19.07 0.68 6.20
C ALA A 65 20.26 1.01 7.13
N ASN A 66 20.14 0.66 8.41
CA ASN A 66 21.22 0.86 9.38
C ASN A 66 22.45 -0.04 9.14
N GLN A 67 22.27 -1.19 8.48
CA GLN A 67 23.34 -2.16 8.21
C GLN A 67 23.90 -2.02 6.79
N LEU A 68 23.08 -1.64 5.82
CA LEU A 68 23.45 -1.54 4.39
C LEU A 68 23.95 -0.14 3.99
N GLY A 69 23.89 0.81 4.92
CA GLY A 69 24.29 2.20 4.69
C GLY A 69 23.14 3.11 4.27
N GLY A 70 23.05 4.25 4.92
CA GLY A 70 21.96 5.22 4.73
C GLY A 70 21.81 5.73 3.30
N ARG A 71 22.88 5.72 2.48
CA ARG A 71 22.85 6.18 1.08
C ARG A 71 21.91 5.35 0.19
N LEU A 72 21.93 4.02 0.33
CA LEU A 72 21.03 3.16 -0.45
C LEU A 72 19.57 3.46 -0.12
N PHE A 73 19.27 3.62 1.17
CA PHE A 73 17.90 3.94 1.61
C PHE A 73 17.44 5.31 1.11
N GLN A 74 18.32 6.32 1.12
CA GLN A 74 18.06 7.65 0.59
C GLN A 74 17.76 7.61 -0.91
N VAL A 75 18.55 6.86 -1.71
CA VAL A 75 18.31 6.69 -3.15
C VAL A 75 16.96 6.01 -3.42
N LEU A 76 16.66 4.93 -2.69
CA LEU A 76 15.38 4.24 -2.81
C LEU A 76 14.20 5.15 -2.40
N GLY A 77 14.32 5.85 -1.28
CA GLY A 77 13.30 6.79 -0.81
C GLY A 77 13.05 7.92 -1.82
N PHE A 78 14.11 8.48 -2.39
CA PHE A 78 14.01 9.51 -3.43
C PHE A 78 13.33 8.98 -4.70
N GLY A 79 13.75 7.83 -5.21
CA GLY A 79 13.16 7.20 -6.40
C GLY A 79 11.69 6.83 -6.20
N CYS A 80 11.35 6.22 -5.06
CA CYS A 80 9.97 5.92 -4.68
C CYS A 80 9.14 7.19 -4.54
N GLY A 81 9.70 8.25 -3.96
CA GLY A 81 9.03 9.55 -3.83
C GLY A 81 8.68 10.18 -5.17
N LEU A 82 9.62 10.19 -6.12
CA LEU A 82 9.37 10.66 -7.50
C LEU A 82 8.27 9.85 -8.17
N TYR A 83 8.30 8.53 -7.99
CA TYR A 83 7.31 7.65 -8.59
C TYR A 83 5.92 7.84 -7.97
N LEU A 84 5.82 8.05 -6.66
CA LEU A 84 4.54 8.39 -6.00
C LEU A 84 3.98 9.71 -6.50
N ILE A 85 4.82 10.76 -6.69
CA ILE A 85 4.38 12.03 -7.28
C ILE A 85 3.86 11.80 -8.70
N TYR A 86 4.58 11.04 -9.53
CA TYR A 86 4.13 10.71 -10.88
C TYR A 86 2.76 10.01 -10.88
N LEU A 87 2.57 8.99 -10.03
CA LEU A 87 1.30 8.29 -9.91
C LEU A 87 0.19 9.21 -9.40
N GLY A 88 0.52 10.06 -8.42
CA GLY A 88 -0.39 11.04 -7.87
C GLY A 88 -0.87 12.06 -8.91
N LEU A 89 0.04 12.62 -9.69
CA LEU A 89 -0.30 13.53 -10.79
C LEU A 89 -1.20 12.83 -11.82
N ARG A 90 -0.87 11.61 -12.23
CA ARG A 90 -1.73 10.83 -13.13
C ARG A 90 -3.13 10.61 -12.57
N ALA A 91 -3.24 10.32 -11.27
CA ALA A 91 -4.53 10.11 -10.62
C ALA A 91 -5.35 11.40 -10.54
N VAL A 92 -4.73 12.55 -10.20
CA VAL A 92 -5.40 13.86 -10.18
C VAL A 92 -5.85 14.28 -11.57
N MET A 93 -5.07 14.01 -12.60
CA MET A 93 -5.37 14.35 -14.00
C MET A 93 -6.31 13.37 -14.69
N THR A 94 -6.78 12.32 -14.00
CA THR A 94 -7.73 11.35 -14.59
C THR A 94 -9.01 12.05 -15.00
N LYS A 95 -9.43 11.83 -16.26
CA LYS A 95 -10.66 12.37 -16.83
C LYS A 95 -11.89 11.50 -16.46
N ARG A 96 -13.07 12.12 -16.49
CA ARG A 96 -14.33 11.48 -16.08
C ARG A 96 -14.73 10.27 -16.96
N ASP A 97 -14.27 10.27 -18.21
CA ASP A 97 -14.68 9.30 -19.21
C ASP A 97 -13.74 8.07 -19.32
N ALA A 98 -12.76 7.95 -18.42
CA ALA A 98 -11.92 6.74 -18.38
C ALA A 98 -12.80 5.58 -17.85
N PRO A 99 -13.19 4.61 -18.71
CA PRO A 99 -14.01 3.50 -18.26
C PRO A 99 -13.29 2.78 -17.13
N PRO A 100 -14.02 2.37 -16.06
CA PRO A 100 -13.44 1.48 -15.08
C PRO A 100 -12.89 0.26 -15.85
N ARG A 101 -11.60 -0.03 -15.71
CA ARG A 101 -11.05 -1.24 -16.32
C ARG A 101 -11.83 -2.42 -15.75
N ALA A 102 -12.73 -2.95 -16.57
CA ALA A 102 -13.47 -4.16 -16.24
C ALA A 102 -12.45 -5.28 -16.05
N ILE A 103 -12.22 -5.64 -14.79
CA ILE A 103 -11.37 -6.79 -14.49
C ILE A 103 -12.20 -8.01 -14.81
N GLY A 104 -11.85 -8.67 -15.91
CA GLY A 104 -12.47 -9.93 -16.35
C GLY A 104 -12.24 -11.00 -15.27
N ALA A 105 -13.25 -11.26 -14.47
CA ALA A 105 -13.15 -12.09 -13.29
C ALA A 105 -13.52 -13.55 -13.55
N GLN A 106 -13.00 -14.15 -14.59
CA GLN A 106 -13.12 -15.61 -14.77
C GLN A 106 -12.28 -16.36 -13.71
N ARG A 107 -11.16 -15.78 -13.27
CA ARG A 107 -10.24 -16.34 -12.27
C ARG A 107 -9.84 -15.27 -11.24
N PRO A 108 -10.72 -14.89 -10.32
CA PRO A 108 -10.50 -13.74 -9.44
C PRO A 108 -9.21 -13.86 -8.60
N LEU A 109 -8.91 -15.06 -8.08
CA LEU A 109 -7.71 -15.33 -7.30
C LEU A 109 -6.42 -15.04 -8.11
N LEU A 110 -6.31 -15.59 -9.31
CA LEU A 110 -5.14 -15.40 -10.18
C LEU A 110 -5.05 -13.94 -10.65
N THR A 111 -6.18 -13.31 -10.92
CA THR A 111 -6.23 -11.90 -11.28
C THR A 111 -5.74 -11.03 -10.12
N GLY A 112 -6.16 -11.34 -8.88
CA GLY A 112 -5.68 -10.68 -7.68
C GLY A 112 -4.19 -10.86 -7.47
N LEU A 113 -3.68 -12.08 -7.62
CA LEU A 113 -2.25 -12.40 -7.54
C LEU A 113 -1.41 -11.59 -8.55
N ALA A 114 -1.79 -11.67 -9.82
CA ALA A 114 -1.10 -10.90 -10.87
C ALA A 114 -1.15 -9.40 -10.58
N PHE A 115 -2.32 -8.90 -10.16
CA PHE A 115 -2.52 -7.49 -9.85
C PHE A 115 -1.68 -7.04 -8.64
N GLY A 116 -1.62 -7.83 -7.58
CA GLY A 116 -0.80 -7.53 -6.40
C GLY A 116 0.69 -7.47 -6.71
N LEU A 117 1.19 -8.46 -7.45
CA LEU A 117 2.62 -8.54 -7.79
C LEU A 117 3.05 -7.48 -8.83
N THR A 118 2.17 -7.12 -9.76
CA THR A 118 2.49 -6.14 -10.82
C THR A 118 2.03 -4.73 -10.50
N ASN A 119 1.48 -4.50 -9.30
CA ASN A 119 0.97 -3.19 -8.92
C ASN A 119 2.13 -2.19 -8.72
N PRO A 120 2.31 -1.24 -9.64
CA PRO A 120 3.48 -0.38 -9.63
C PRO A 120 3.53 0.57 -8.41
N LYS A 121 2.40 0.82 -7.76
CA LYS A 121 2.35 1.65 -6.54
C LYS A 121 2.71 0.87 -5.27
N ALA A 122 2.70 -0.46 -5.30
CA ALA A 122 2.70 -1.28 -4.09
C ALA A 122 3.95 -1.02 -3.23
N TYR A 123 5.15 -1.17 -3.81
CA TYR A 123 6.38 -0.95 -3.07
C TYR A 123 6.56 0.51 -2.56
N PRO A 124 6.40 1.55 -3.41
CA PRO A 124 6.52 2.93 -2.94
C PRO A 124 5.55 3.30 -1.82
N VAL A 125 4.30 2.83 -1.89
CA VAL A 125 3.31 3.10 -0.84
C VAL A 125 3.61 2.30 0.42
N ALA A 126 4.00 1.02 0.30
CA ALA A 126 4.44 0.21 1.43
C ALA A 126 5.64 0.88 2.13
N LEU A 127 6.67 1.25 1.38
CA LEU A 127 7.84 1.92 1.92
C LEU A 127 7.46 3.21 2.65
N ALA A 128 6.61 4.05 2.07
CA ALA A 128 6.17 5.30 2.68
C ALA A 128 5.39 5.06 3.98
N MET A 129 4.44 4.11 4.00
CA MET A 129 3.63 3.81 5.19
C MET A 129 4.45 3.20 6.32
N PHE A 130 5.28 2.21 6.01
CA PHE A 130 6.16 1.60 7.01
C PHE A 130 7.21 2.60 7.51
N SER A 131 7.82 3.42 6.64
CA SER A 131 8.75 4.46 7.06
C SER A 131 8.08 5.48 7.98
N ALA A 132 6.88 5.95 7.65
CA ALA A 132 6.19 6.95 8.48
C ALA A 132 5.89 6.47 9.91
N ILE A 133 5.68 5.17 10.10
CA ILE A 133 5.17 4.60 11.36
C ILE A 133 6.25 3.81 12.10
N VAL A 134 7.13 3.10 11.38
CA VAL A 134 8.18 2.25 11.98
C VAL A 134 9.52 2.97 12.14
N ALA A 135 9.80 4.00 11.31
CA ALA A 135 11.08 4.73 11.37
C ALA A 135 11.47 5.28 12.77
N PRO A 136 10.55 5.74 13.63
CA PRO A 136 10.90 6.17 14.99
C PRO A 136 11.56 5.07 15.87
N TYR A 137 11.45 3.82 15.46
CA TYR A 137 11.96 2.66 16.18
C TYR A 137 13.19 2.03 15.52
N VAL A 138 13.60 2.51 14.34
CA VAL A 138 14.58 1.85 13.47
C VAL A 138 15.93 1.66 14.13
N ASP A 139 16.36 2.60 14.98
CA ASP A 139 17.65 2.52 15.69
C ASP A 139 17.74 1.34 16.68
N ARG A 140 16.59 0.74 17.02
CA ARG A 140 16.48 -0.41 17.93
C ARG A 140 16.20 -1.72 17.21
N LEU A 141 16.09 -1.67 15.88
CA LEU A 141 15.72 -2.80 15.05
C LEU A 141 16.94 -3.31 14.27
N SER A 142 16.97 -4.60 14.08
CA SER A 142 17.94 -5.31 13.25
C SER A 142 17.21 -6.18 12.21
N LEU A 143 17.93 -6.71 11.23
CA LEU A 143 17.34 -7.64 10.26
C LEU A 143 16.73 -8.89 10.92
N ALA A 144 17.23 -9.29 12.09
CA ALA A 144 16.63 -10.39 12.87
C ALA A 144 15.20 -10.09 13.35
N ASP A 145 14.82 -8.82 13.41
CA ASP A 145 13.48 -8.38 13.81
C ASP A 145 12.47 -8.41 12.64
N ALA A 146 12.94 -8.45 11.40
CA ALA A 146 12.08 -8.41 10.22
C ALA A 146 11.00 -9.50 10.20
N PRO A 147 11.26 -10.78 10.58
CA PRO A 147 10.21 -11.80 10.60
C PRO A 147 9.07 -11.49 11.57
N ARG A 148 9.38 -11.00 12.78
CA ARG A 148 8.35 -10.65 13.77
C ARG A 148 7.55 -9.42 13.37
N LEU A 149 8.20 -8.41 12.76
CA LEU A 149 7.53 -7.25 12.20
C LEU A 149 6.60 -7.65 11.06
N MET A 150 7.06 -8.55 10.19
CA MET A 150 6.23 -9.10 9.11
C MET A 150 5.08 -9.96 9.63
N GLY A 151 5.25 -10.70 10.73
CA GLY A 151 4.14 -11.39 11.39
C GLY A 151 3.04 -10.43 11.85
N ALA A 152 3.43 -9.32 12.48
CA ALA A 152 2.49 -8.27 12.88
C ALA A 152 1.88 -7.54 11.67
N ALA A 153 2.68 -7.25 10.64
CA ALA A 153 2.22 -6.67 9.38
C ALA A 153 1.21 -7.58 8.68
N PHE A 154 1.43 -8.89 8.67
CA PHE A 154 0.52 -9.87 8.07
C PHE A 154 -0.86 -9.84 8.73
N LEU A 155 -0.92 -9.72 10.05
CA LEU A 155 -2.20 -9.51 10.76
C LEU A 155 -2.87 -8.20 10.35
N GLY A 156 -2.09 -7.14 10.15
CA GLY A 156 -2.57 -5.86 9.64
C GLY A 156 -3.14 -5.98 8.20
N PHE A 157 -2.47 -6.72 7.32
CA PHE A 157 -2.97 -7.01 5.97
C PHE A 157 -4.30 -7.76 6.02
N LEU A 158 -4.38 -8.84 6.81
CA LEU A 158 -5.62 -9.62 6.95
C LEU A 158 -6.77 -8.78 7.51
N ALA A 159 -6.51 -7.94 8.49
CA ALA A 159 -7.52 -7.05 9.08
C ALA A 159 -8.02 -6.03 8.04
N ALA A 160 -7.12 -5.46 7.24
CA ALA A 160 -7.47 -4.53 6.17
C ALA A 160 -8.27 -5.21 5.06
N ASP A 161 -7.84 -6.39 4.63
CA ASP A 161 -8.52 -7.20 3.61
C ASP A 161 -9.94 -7.58 4.07
N ALA A 162 -10.10 -8.03 5.32
CA ALA A 162 -11.40 -8.31 5.90
C ALA A 162 -12.29 -7.06 5.91
N THR A 163 -11.73 -5.91 6.30
CA THR A 163 -12.43 -4.62 6.29
C THR A 163 -12.90 -4.26 4.88
N LEU A 164 -12.03 -4.38 3.87
CA LEU A 164 -12.34 -4.06 2.48
C LEU A 164 -13.41 -5.00 1.89
N VAL A 165 -13.30 -6.32 2.13
CA VAL A 165 -14.29 -7.31 1.67
C VAL A 165 -15.65 -7.07 2.35
N PHE A 166 -15.64 -6.75 3.64
CA PHE A 166 -16.86 -6.39 4.37
C PHE A 166 -17.48 -5.12 3.78
N ALA A 167 -16.71 -4.06 3.63
CA ALA A 167 -17.16 -2.78 3.08
C ALA A 167 -17.69 -2.90 1.65
N ALA A 168 -16.99 -3.65 0.78
CA ALA A 168 -17.43 -3.91 -0.59
C ALA A 168 -18.73 -4.73 -0.67
N GLY A 169 -19.06 -5.49 0.38
CA GLY A 169 -20.35 -6.18 0.52
C GLY A 169 -21.52 -5.26 0.87
N LEU A 170 -21.26 -4.07 1.40
CA LEU A 170 -22.30 -3.11 1.78
C LEU A 170 -22.77 -2.29 0.58
N ALA A 171 -24.05 -2.40 0.25
CA ALA A 171 -24.61 -1.71 -0.92
C ALA A 171 -24.41 -0.17 -0.89
N PRO A 172 -24.59 0.55 0.25
CA PRO A 172 -24.34 1.99 0.29
C PRO A 172 -22.88 2.35 -0.01
N VAL A 173 -21.92 1.63 0.61
CA VAL A 173 -20.47 1.85 0.41
C VAL A 173 -20.10 1.60 -1.04
N ARG A 174 -20.54 0.49 -1.60
CA ARG A 174 -20.29 0.14 -2.99
C ARG A 174 -20.83 1.19 -3.95
N ARG A 175 -22.10 1.65 -3.76
CA ARG A 175 -22.70 2.72 -4.57
C ARG A 175 -21.92 4.03 -4.46
N PHE A 176 -21.46 4.39 -3.27
CA PHE A 176 -20.63 5.57 -3.07
C PHE A 176 -19.36 5.52 -3.93
N PHE A 177 -18.61 4.41 -3.87
CA PHE A 177 -17.39 4.27 -4.66
C PHE A 177 -17.64 4.20 -6.17
N LEU A 178 -18.72 3.58 -6.61
CA LEU A 178 -19.08 3.54 -8.03
C LEU A 178 -19.46 4.93 -8.56
N ASN A 179 -20.19 5.71 -7.76
CA ASN A 179 -20.65 7.04 -8.16
C ASN A 179 -19.58 8.12 -8.03
N HIS A 180 -18.63 7.96 -7.07
CA HIS A 180 -17.63 8.96 -6.73
C HIS A 180 -16.19 8.50 -7.03
N GLY A 181 -16.01 7.46 -7.84
CA GLY A 181 -14.70 6.86 -8.14
C GLY A 181 -13.66 7.86 -8.63
N LEU A 182 -14.07 8.87 -9.41
CA LEU A 182 -13.18 9.94 -9.85
C LEU A 182 -12.67 10.80 -8.69
N ILE A 183 -13.57 11.18 -7.77
CA ILE A 183 -13.19 11.97 -6.59
C ILE A 183 -12.24 11.16 -5.71
N VAL A 184 -12.58 9.89 -5.45
CA VAL A 184 -11.70 8.98 -4.69
C VAL A 184 -10.33 8.88 -5.35
N THR A 185 -10.27 8.66 -6.66
CA THR A 185 -9.01 8.58 -7.42
C THR A 185 -8.18 9.86 -7.27
N ARG A 186 -8.78 11.03 -7.36
CA ARG A 186 -8.10 12.32 -7.23
C ARG A 186 -7.60 12.58 -5.80
N VAL A 187 -8.41 12.26 -4.78
CA VAL A 187 -8.00 12.36 -3.37
C VAL A 187 -6.78 11.47 -3.10
N VAL A 188 -6.81 10.24 -3.59
CA VAL A 188 -5.65 9.33 -3.53
C VAL A 188 -4.44 9.89 -4.26
N GLY A 189 -4.66 10.52 -5.41
CA GLY A 189 -3.60 11.20 -6.15
C GLY A 189 -2.91 12.28 -5.32
N VAL A 190 -3.69 13.11 -4.62
CA VAL A 190 -3.16 14.15 -3.70
C VAL A 190 -2.36 13.51 -2.55
N MET A 191 -2.88 12.43 -1.96
CA MET A 191 -2.17 11.70 -0.91
C MET A 191 -0.83 11.15 -1.41
N PHE A 192 -0.78 10.58 -2.62
CA PHE A 192 0.47 10.08 -3.21
C PHE A 192 1.47 11.20 -3.46
N ILE A 193 1.03 12.37 -3.92
CA ILE A 193 1.91 13.55 -4.07
C ILE A 193 2.48 13.95 -2.70
N ALA A 194 1.66 14.03 -1.67
CA ALA A 194 2.10 14.38 -0.31
C ALA A 194 3.12 13.38 0.25
N PHE A 195 2.84 12.06 0.15
CA PHE A 195 3.78 11.02 0.58
C PHE A 195 5.08 11.03 -0.23
N GLY A 196 4.97 11.22 -1.55
CA GLY A 196 6.14 11.32 -2.42
C GLY A 196 7.02 12.52 -2.09
N ALA A 197 6.42 13.69 -1.87
CA ALA A 197 7.13 14.90 -1.46
C ALA A 197 7.82 14.72 -0.10
N ARG A 198 7.15 14.09 0.87
CA ARG A 198 7.73 13.75 2.17
C ARG A 198 8.92 12.80 2.03
N SER A 199 8.77 11.73 1.26
CA SER A 199 9.85 10.75 1.03
C SER A 199 11.09 11.38 0.39
N ILE A 200 10.89 12.30 -0.58
CA ILE A 200 11.99 13.07 -1.17
C ILE A 200 12.64 14.00 -0.14
N ALA A 201 11.85 14.72 0.65
CA ALA A 201 12.38 15.62 1.67
C ALA A 201 13.23 14.87 2.71
N GLU A 202 12.78 13.70 3.17
CA GLU A 202 13.52 12.83 4.09
C GLU A 202 14.83 12.31 3.48
N ALA A 203 14.79 11.88 2.20
CA ALA A 203 15.98 11.44 1.47
C ALA A 203 17.02 12.57 1.33
N VAL A 204 16.59 13.77 0.93
CA VAL A 204 17.47 14.95 0.77
C VAL A 204 18.03 15.40 2.12
N ALA A 205 17.22 15.39 3.18
CA ALA A 205 17.67 15.71 4.52
C ALA A 205 18.72 14.70 5.02
N GLY A 206 18.59 13.42 4.66
CA GLY A 206 19.57 12.38 4.94
C GLY A 206 20.90 12.62 4.22
N TRP A 207 20.88 13.00 2.94
CA TRP A 207 22.10 13.32 2.18
C TRP A 207 22.90 14.50 2.74
N ARG A 208 22.23 15.47 3.35
CA ARG A 208 22.89 16.65 3.95
C ARG A 208 23.56 16.36 5.30
N ARG A 209 23.21 15.22 5.92
CA ARG A 209 23.73 14.82 7.25
C ARG A 209 24.84 13.78 7.19
N GLY A 210 25.06 13.15 6.06
CA GLY A 210 26.12 12.15 5.82
C GLY A 210 27.11 12.57 4.77
#